data_3b35b760785d2a5242541ef468e4254a
#
_entry.id   3b35b760785d2a5242541ef468e4254a
#
_cell.length_a   1.000
_cell.length_b   1.000
_cell.length_c   1.000
_cell.angle_alpha   90.00
_cell.angle_beta   90.00
_cell.angle_gamma   90.00
#
_symmetry.space_group_name_H-M   'P 1'
#
loop_
_entity.id
_entity.type
_entity.pdbx_description
1 polymer ?
#
loop_
_entity_poly.entity_id
_entity_poly.type
_entity_poly.pdbx_seq_one_letter_code
_entity_poly.pdbx_strand_id
1 'polypeptide(L)'
;HILVADTTQALEQLGAAARERSRGPIIGVTGSVGKTGVKEAIFEALDRASRGDAHRSVKSYNNHVGVPLSLARMPARARFGIFEMGMNHAGEIAALTRQVRPNVAVITTIAPAHIEMLGSMEAIADAKAEIFEGLEAGGTAVIPADSPYFNRLKETALAAGAQVVSFGKARDADVRLLDAVPAIGGGSLVTIDMGDRRVCYTVAAPGEHHVINSLAVMAAVRAVKGDLGAAGVALAEMGGLPGRGARLQVDVPGGKALLIDESYNANPASMRATLEQLGRTPAHRRIAVLGAMKELGSHG
;
A
#
# COMPACT_ATOMS: atom_id res chain seq x y z
N HIS A 1 -9.36 -32.79 12.17
CA HIS A 1 -9.89 -31.72 13.01
C HIS A 1 -9.04 -31.62 14.27
N ILE A 2 -8.67 -30.38 14.65
CA ILE A 2 -7.99 -30.08 15.92
C ILE A 2 -8.98 -29.30 16.78
N LEU A 3 -9.30 -29.82 17.96
CA LEU A 3 -10.15 -29.13 18.92
C LEU A 3 -9.33 -28.13 19.69
N VAL A 4 -9.79 -26.86 19.74
CA VAL A 4 -9.15 -25.74 20.46
C VAL A 4 -10.17 -25.00 21.30
N ALA A 5 -9.73 -24.38 22.39
CA ALA A 5 -10.61 -23.60 23.26
C ALA A 5 -11.07 -22.28 22.60
N ASP A 6 -10.17 -21.63 21.84
CA ASP A 6 -10.42 -20.38 21.10
C ASP A 6 -9.81 -20.48 19.70
N THR A 7 -10.65 -20.35 18.68
CA THR A 7 -10.23 -20.46 17.28
C THR A 7 -9.44 -19.24 16.81
N THR A 8 -9.71 -18.06 17.35
CA THR A 8 -8.97 -16.83 17.03
C THR A 8 -7.55 -16.91 17.58
N GLN A 9 -7.41 -17.27 18.85
CA GLN A 9 -6.11 -17.47 19.48
C GLN A 9 -5.30 -18.58 18.79
N ALA A 10 -5.93 -19.68 18.42
CA ALA A 10 -5.28 -20.77 17.68
C ALA A 10 -4.76 -20.28 16.31
N LEU A 11 -5.53 -19.46 15.60
CA LEU A 11 -5.11 -18.88 14.33
C LEU A 11 -3.91 -17.93 14.51
N GLU A 12 -3.93 -17.08 15.53
CA GLU A 12 -2.81 -16.20 15.88
C GLU A 12 -1.54 -17.00 16.21
N GLN A 13 -1.65 -18.07 16.98
CA GLN A 13 -0.54 -18.97 17.30
C GLN A 13 0.04 -19.64 16.05
N LEU A 14 -0.82 -20.09 15.12
CA LEU A 14 -0.38 -20.62 13.83
C LEU A 14 0.36 -19.54 12.99
N GLY A 15 -0.16 -18.30 12.98
CA GLY A 15 0.48 -17.17 12.35
C GLY A 15 1.86 -16.85 12.96
N ALA A 16 1.95 -16.82 14.27
CA ALA A 16 3.20 -16.59 15.01
C ALA A 16 4.25 -17.67 14.71
N ALA A 17 3.86 -18.94 14.75
CA ALA A 17 4.75 -20.06 14.41
C ALA A 17 5.24 -19.99 12.95
N ALA A 18 4.38 -19.56 12.02
CA ALA A 18 4.77 -19.35 10.64
C ALA A 18 5.74 -18.17 10.50
N ARG A 19 5.53 -17.06 11.26
CA ARG A 19 6.43 -15.91 11.29
C ARG A 19 7.80 -16.25 11.86
N GLU A 20 7.86 -17.05 12.92
CA GLU A 20 9.13 -17.47 13.54
C GLU A 20 9.99 -18.34 12.62
N ARG A 21 9.39 -19.21 11.82
CA ARG A 21 10.13 -20.05 10.87
C ARG A 21 10.58 -19.29 9.61
N SER A 22 10.03 -18.10 9.35
CA SER A 22 10.39 -17.27 8.19
C SER A 22 11.78 -16.66 8.36
N ARG A 23 12.62 -16.77 7.34
CA ARG A 23 13.98 -16.20 7.30
C ARG A 23 14.08 -14.98 6.39
N GLY A 24 13.13 -14.78 5.50
CA GLY A 24 13.09 -13.67 4.57
C GLY A 24 12.62 -12.37 5.23
N PRO A 25 13.02 -11.20 4.69
CA PRO A 25 12.50 -9.92 5.17
C PRO A 25 10.99 -9.81 4.94
N ILE A 26 10.34 -9.18 5.91
CA ILE A 26 8.90 -8.94 5.93
C ILE A 26 8.63 -7.45 5.76
N ILE A 27 7.66 -7.12 4.91
CA ILE A 27 7.20 -5.76 4.66
C ILE A 27 5.77 -5.62 5.14
N GLY A 28 5.53 -4.68 6.03
CA GLY A 28 4.20 -4.27 6.48
C GLY A 28 3.74 -3.02 5.74
N VAL A 29 2.49 -2.98 5.30
CA VAL A 29 1.92 -1.84 4.58
C VAL A 29 0.63 -1.37 5.23
N THR A 30 0.58 -0.09 5.60
CA THR A 30 -0.64 0.59 6.06
C THR A 30 -0.81 1.94 5.36
N GLY A 31 -1.88 2.64 5.68
CA GLY A 31 -2.22 3.97 5.15
C GLY A 31 -3.73 4.15 4.98
N SER A 32 -4.18 5.35 4.72
CA SER A 32 -5.60 5.64 4.48
C SER A 32 -6.05 5.13 3.12
N VAL A 33 -5.25 5.36 2.08
CA VAL A 33 -5.52 4.97 0.69
C VAL A 33 -4.25 4.35 0.09
N GLY A 34 -4.40 3.46 -0.90
CA GLY A 34 -3.27 2.90 -1.66
C GLY A 34 -2.62 1.65 -1.08
N LYS A 35 -2.96 1.21 0.13
CA LYS A 35 -2.38 0.02 0.79
C LYS A 35 -2.29 -1.20 -0.12
N THR A 36 -3.43 -1.63 -0.66
CA THR A 36 -3.50 -2.85 -1.49
C THR A 36 -2.69 -2.71 -2.77
N GLY A 37 -2.76 -1.55 -3.44
CA GLY A 37 -1.97 -1.28 -4.65
C GLY A 37 -0.47 -1.35 -4.39
N VAL A 38 0.00 -0.70 -3.31
CA VAL A 38 1.42 -0.72 -2.92
C VAL A 38 1.85 -2.13 -2.52
N LYS A 39 1.05 -2.84 -1.71
CA LYS A 39 1.33 -4.23 -1.33
C LYS A 39 1.45 -5.15 -2.55
N GLU A 40 0.52 -5.07 -3.50
CA GLU A 40 0.56 -5.88 -4.72
C GLU A 40 1.79 -5.53 -5.58
N ALA A 41 2.10 -4.25 -5.77
CA ALA A 41 3.26 -3.84 -6.56
C ALA A 41 4.59 -4.30 -5.93
N ILE A 42 4.73 -4.20 -4.60
CA ILE A 42 5.90 -4.74 -3.89
C ILE A 42 5.98 -6.26 -4.07
N PHE A 43 4.84 -6.96 -3.95
CA PHE A 43 4.81 -8.41 -4.14
C PHE A 43 5.24 -8.79 -5.56
N GLU A 44 4.64 -8.21 -6.59
CA GLU A 44 4.98 -8.54 -8.00
C GLU A 44 6.47 -8.29 -8.30
N ALA A 45 7.03 -7.20 -7.75
CA ALA A 45 8.46 -6.90 -7.87
C ALA A 45 9.34 -7.98 -7.22
N LEU A 46 9.04 -8.35 -5.97
CA LEU A 46 9.85 -9.28 -5.19
C LEU A 46 9.63 -10.73 -5.62
N ASP A 47 8.41 -11.09 -6.05
CA ASP A 47 8.08 -12.40 -6.56
C ASP A 47 8.82 -12.68 -7.88
N ARG A 48 8.82 -11.71 -8.79
CA ARG A 48 9.62 -11.73 -10.02
C ARG A 48 11.11 -11.91 -9.71
N ALA A 49 11.66 -11.11 -8.79
CA ALA A 49 13.06 -11.16 -8.41
C ALA A 49 13.45 -12.47 -7.70
N SER A 50 12.52 -13.10 -6.98
CA SER A 50 12.71 -14.35 -6.25
C SER A 50 12.25 -15.60 -7.01
N ARG A 51 11.74 -15.46 -8.24
CA ARG A 51 11.25 -16.55 -9.09
C ARG A 51 10.07 -17.33 -8.49
N GLY A 52 9.11 -16.60 -7.89
CA GLY A 52 7.90 -17.18 -7.31
C GLY A 52 8.03 -17.57 -5.83
N ASP A 53 9.07 -17.09 -5.12
CA ASP A 53 9.28 -17.36 -3.69
C ASP A 53 8.93 -16.17 -2.79
N ALA A 54 8.08 -15.24 -3.23
CA ALA A 54 7.47 -14.24 -2.36
C ALA A 54 6.08 -14.70 -1.88
N HIS A 55 5.64 -14.15 -0.74
CA HIS A 55 4.33 -14.38 -0.17
C HIS A 55 3.67 -13.06 0.21
N ARG A 56 2.34 -12.98 0.06
CA ARG A 56 1.57 -11.80 0.48
C ARG A 56 0.25 -12.16 1.13
N SER A 57 -0.32 -11.20 1.87
CA SER A 57 -1.73 -11.27 2.23
C SER A 57 -2.61 -11.23 0.99
N VAL A 58 -3.57 -12.16 0.91
CA VAL A 58 -4.48 -12.30 -0.23
C VAL A 58 -5.54 -11.18 -0.16
N LYS A 59 -5.84 -10.54 -1.29
CA LYS A 59 -6.81 -9.43 -1.36
C LYS A 59 -6.47 -8.35 -0.32
N SER A 60 -7.48 -7.88 0.40
CA SER A 60 -7.35 -6.92 1.51
C SER A 60 -7.60 -7.60 2.86
N TYR A 61 -7.06 -8.80 3.07
CA TYR A 61 -7.13 -9.50 4.36
C TYR A 61 -6.16 -8.85 5.34
N ASN A 62 -6.59 -7.73 5.93
CA ASN A 62 -5.76 -6.79 6.66
C ASN A 62 -6.20 -6.54 8.11
N ASN A 63 -7.12 -7.37 8.65
CA ASN A 63 -7.66 -7.29 10.01
C ASN A 63 -7.17 -8.43 10.91
N HIS A 64 -7.68 -8.49 12.14
CA HIS A 64 -7.33 -9.48 13.17
C HIS A 64 -7.54 -10.96 12.78
N VAL A 65 -8.31 -11.24 11.75
CA VAL A 65 -8.44 -12.61 11.18
C VAL A 65 -7.55 -12.76 9.94
N GLY A 66 -7.56 -11.75 9.07
CA GLY A 66 -6.87 -11.81 7.78
C GLY A 66 -5.36 -11.84 7.87
N VAL A 67 -4.78 -11.08 8.81
CA VAL A 67 -3.31 -11.03 8.98
C VAL A 67 -2.75 -12.35 9.53
N PRO A 68 -3.24 -12.92 10.65
CA PRO A 68 -2.74 -14.21 11.14
C PRO A 68 -3.02 -15.35 10.16
N LEU A 69 -4.14 -15.32 9.42
CA LEU A 69 -4.40 -16.28 8.35
C LEU A 69 -3.35 -16.18 7.23
N SER A 70 -3.00 -14.97 6.84
CA SER A 70 -1.99 -14.72 5.80
C SER A 70 -0.60 -15.18 6.27
N LEU A 71 -0.25 -14.92 7.53
CA LEU A 71 0.99 -15.42 8.14
C LEU A 71 1.01 -16.94 8.20
N ALA A 72 -0.06 -17.59 8.67
CA ALA A 72 -0.15 -19.05 8.78
C ALA A 72 0.02 -19.74 7.42
N ARG A 73 -0.40 -19.10 6.34
CA ARG A 73 -0.26 -19.58 4.95
C ARG A 73 1.13 -19.33 4.35
N MET A 74 1.99 -18.57 5.00
CA MET A 74 3.30 -18.24 4.45
C MET A 74 4.19 -19.49 4.40
N PRO A 75 4.68 -19.87 3.20
CA PRO A 75 5.59 -20.99 3.04
C PRO A 75 6.91 -20.74 3.81
N ALA A 76 7.47 -21.80 4.42
CA ALA A 76 8.76 -21.68 5.13
C ALA A 76 9.92 -21.24 4.21
N ARG A 77 9.83 -21.54 2.90
CA ARG A 77 10.82 -21.15 1.89
C ARG A 77 10.63 -19.73 1.37
N ALA A 78 9.56 -19.02 1.76
CA ALA A 78 9.29 -17.67 1.26
C ALA A 78 10.50 -16.76 1.54
N ARG A 79 11.04 -16.18 0.47
CA ARG A 79 12.18 -15.25 0.53
C ARG A 79 11.75 -13.85 0.94
N PHE A 80 10.48 -13.51 0.75
CA PHE A 80 9.87 -12.23 1.13
C PHE A 80 8.43 -12.46 1.58
N GLY A 81 7.98 -11.67 2.57
CA GLY A 81 6.59 -11.63 2.98
C GLY A 81 6.06 -10.20 2.95
N ILE A 82 4.87 -9.97 2.39
CA ILE A 82 4.26 -8.65 2.27
C ILE A 82 2.85 -8.68 2.87
N PHE A 83 2.62 -7.90 3.93
CA PHE A 83 1.39 -7.93 4.70
C PHE A 83 0.74 -6.56 4.76
N GLU A 84 -0.54 -6.49 4.37
CA GLU A 84 -1.36 -5.30 4.53
C GLU A 84 -1.97 -5.28 5.93
N MET A 85 -1.94 -4.14 6.61
CA MET A 85 -2.55 -3.92 7.91
C MET A 85 -3.51 -2.74 7.85
N GLY A 86 -4.77 -3.01 8.16
CA GLY A 86 -5.85 -2.04 8.24
C GLY A 86 -6.32 -1.83 9.67
N MET A 87 -7.13 -0.80 9.88
CA MET A 87 -7.75 -0.51 11.18
C MET A 87 -9.05 0.27 11.00
N ASN A 88 -9.92 0.13 11.99
CA ASN A 88 -11.05 1.01 12.26
C ASN A 88 -10.82 1.82 13.54
N HIS A 89 -10.09 1.28 14.51
CA HIS A 89 -9.82 1.89 15.82
C HIS A 89 -8.32 1.93 16.12
N ALA A 90 -7.92 2.82 17.01
CA ALA A 90 -6.57 2.86 17.57
C ALA A 90 -6.25 1.54 18.30
N GLY A 91 -4.98 1.13 18.25
CA GLY A 91 -4.47 -0.11 18.84
C GLY A 91 -4.59 -1.34 17.93
N GLU A 92 -5.41 -1.29 16.87
CA GLU A 92 -5.58 -2.45 15.97
C GLU A 92 -4.33 -2.71 15.14
N ILE A 93 -3.67 -1.68 14.59
CA ILE A 93 -2.43 -1.85 13.84
C ILE A 93 -1.29 -2.29 14.79
N ALA A 94 -1.24 -1.79 16.02
CA ALA A 94 -0.28 -2.22 17.02
C ALA A 94 -0.38 -3.74 17.28
N ALA A 95 -1.59 -4.27 17.43
CA ALA A 95 -1.80 -5.70 17.59
C ALA A 95 -1.36 -6.51 16.36
N LEU A 96 -1.66 -6.03 15.16
CA LEU A 96 -1.30 -6.70 13.91
C LEU A 96 0.21 -6.67 13.65
N THR A 97 0.85 -5.52 13.85
CA THR A 97 2.28 -5.36 13.57
C THR A 97 3.16 -6.19 14.49
N ARG A 98 2.74 -6.39 15.74
CA ARG A 98 3.43 -7.29 16.69
C ARG A 98 3.41 -8.76 16.24
N GLN A 99 2.38 -9.17 15.49
CA GLN A 99 2.32 -10.51 14.88
C GLN A 99 3.18 -10.57 13.62
N VAL A 100 3.12 -9.53 12.76
CA VAL A 100 3.85 -9.44 11.48
C VAL A 100 5.35 -9.26 11.69
N ARG A 101 5.77 -8.46 12.67
CA ARG A 101 7.16 -8.08 12.96
C ARG A 101 7.93 -7.71 11.69
N PRO A 102 7.55 -6.61 11.02
CA PRO A 102 8.14 -6.25 9.73
C PRO A 102 9.58 -5.77 9.86
N ASN A 103 10.40 -6.01 8.84
CA ASN A 103 11.70 -5.38 8.65
C ASN A 103 11.57 -4.01 7.97
N VAL A 104 10.49 -3.83 7.20
CA VAL A 104 10.14 -2.56 6.55
C VAL A 104 8.67 -2.28 6.80
N ALA A 105 8.36 -1.11 7.35
CA ALA A 105 7.00 -0.62 7.56
C ALA A 105 6.73 0.56 6.62
N VAL A 106 5.67 0.44 5.80
CA VAL A 106 5.29 1.45 4.80
C VAL A 106 3.98 2.12 5.21
N ILE A 107 3.97 3.44 5.30
CA ILE A 107 2.76 4.24 5.37
C ILE A 107 2.55 4.93 4.02
N THR A 108 1.47 4.57 3.30
CA THR A 108 1.23 5.08 1.95
C THR A 108 0.78 6.53 1.95
N THR A 109 -0.26 6.84 2.72
CA THR A 109 -0.78 8.20 2.88
C THR A 109 -1.62 8.35 4.14
N ILE A 110 -1.73 9.59 4.64
CA ILE A 110 -2.65 9.98 5.70
C ILE A 110 -3.75 10.85 5.06
N ALA A 111 -4.98 10.37 5.13
CA ALA A 111 -6.15 11.04 4.57
C ALA A 111 -7.38 10.75 5.46
N PRO A 112 -8.48 11.53 5.36
CA PRO A 112 -9.67 11.35 6.16
C PRO A 112 -10.43 10.06 5.78
N ALA A 113 -9.91 8.93 6.27
CA ALA A 113 -10.53 7.62 6.23
C ALA A 113 -10.76 7.17 7.68
N HIS A 114 -11.95 6.65 7.99
CA HIS A 114 -12.37 6.26 9.35
C HIS A 114 -12.37 7.44 10.37
N ILE A 115 -12.54 8.67 9.88
CA ILE A 115 -12.49 9.87 10.73
C ILE A 115 -13.63 9.87 11.78
N GLU A 116 -14.76 9.24 11.47
CA GLU A 116 -15.87 9.05 12.41
C GLU A 116 -15.44 8.28 13.66
N MET A 117 -14.58 7.27 13.49
CA MET A 117 -14.13 6.39 14.57
C MET A 117 -12.96 6.97 15.37
N LEU A 118 -12.11 7.75 14.73
CA LEU A 118 -10.87 8.26 15.31
C LEU A 118 -10.95 9.74 15.74
N GLY A 119 -11.91 10.49 15.23
CA GLY A 119 -12.23 11.86 15.66
C GLY A 119 -11.35 12.95 15.06
N SER A 120 -10.09 12.68 14.69
CA SER A 120 -9.19 13.69 14.10
C SER A 120 -8.19 13.10 13.11
N MET A 121 -7.59 13.96 12.30
CA MET A 121 -6.53 13.58 11.38
C MET A 121 -5.23 13.20 12.11
N GLU A 122 -4.95 13.83 13.23
CA GLU A 122 -3.82 13.50 14.11
C GLU A 122 -3.97 12.08 14.66
N ALA A 123 -5.17 11.72 15.14
CA ALA A 123 -5.47 10.38 15.63
C ALA A 123 -5.35 9.32 14.52
N ILE A 124 -5.71 9.67 13.27
CA ILE A 124 -5.48 8.80 12.10
C ILE A 124 -3.98 8.59 11.86
N ALA A 125 -3.18 9.66 11.96
CA ALA A 125 -1.72 9.57 11.78
C ALA A 125 -1.10 8.70 12.88
N ASP A 126 -1.51 8.89 14.15
CA ASP A 126 -1.03 8.10 15.30
C ASP A 126 -1.40 6.62 15.15
N ALA A 127 -2.65 6.32 14.85
CA ALA A 127 -3.10 4.94 14.65
C ALA A 127 -2.36 4.23 13.51
N LYS A 128 -1.93 4.97 12.47
CA LYS A 128 -1.09 4.36 11.41
C LYS A 128 0.37 4.25 11.81
N ALA A 129 0.87 5.16 12.63
CA ALA A 129 2.23 5.09 13.17
C ALA A 129 2.43 3.91 14.13
N GLU A 130 1.35 3.31 14.68
CA GLU A 130 1.40 2.05 15.43
C GLU A 130 2.11 0.93 14.68
N ILE A 131 2.18 1.00 13.33
CA ILE A 131 2.91 0.00 12.52
C ILE A 131 4.39 -0.10 12.92
N PHE A 132 4.96 0.95 13.46
CA PHE A 132 6.37 0.98 13.87
C PHE A 132 6.62 0.22 15.17
N GLU A 133 5.60 -0.03 16.00
CA GLU A 133 5.75 -0.76 17.26
C GLU A 133 6.20 -2.23 17.08
N GLY A 134 5.90 -2.81 15.92
CA GLY A 134 6.31 -4.18 15.59
C GLY A 134 7.54 -4.27 14.70
N LEU A 135 8.17 -3.14 14.34
CA LEU A 135 9.39 -3.17 13.54
C LEU A 135 10.50 -3.97 14.22
N GLU A 136 11.14 -4.85 13.46
CA GLU A 136 12.37 -5.53 13.91
C GLU A 136 13.49 -4.50 14.15
N ALA A 137 14.40 -4.82 15.05
CA ALA A 137 15.51 -3.93 15.41
C ALA A 137 16.31 -3.49 14.18
N GLY A 138 16.51 -2.19 14.01
CA GLY A 138 17.16 -1.59 12.84
C GLY A 138 16.31 -1.61 11.56
N GLY A 139 15.02 -1.91 11.67
CA GLY A 139 14.08 -1.90 10.56
C GLY A 139 13.89 -0.51 9.94
N THR A 140 13.27 -0.47 8.77
CA THR A 140 13.09 0.76 8.00
C THR A 140 11.63 1.21 7.99
N ALA A 141 11.38 2.48 8.32
CA ALA A 141 10.10 3.16 8.17
C ALA A 141 10.08 3.94 6.85
N VAL A 142 9.21 3.57 5.92
CA VAL A 142 9.00 4.25 4.65
C VAL A 142 7.77 5.15 4.79
N ILE A 143 7.97 6.48 4.78
CA ILE A 143 6.93 7.46 5.12
C ILE A 143 6.79 8.58 4.08
N PRO A 144 5.55 9.12 3.84
CA PRO A 144 5.31 10.16 2.85
C PRO A 144 5.83 11.52 3.31
N ALA A 145 6.83 12.08 2.61
CA ALA A 145 7.45 13.38 2.91
C ALA A 145 6.49 14.56 2.73
N ASP A 146 5.54 14.45 1.81
CA ASP A 146 4.57 15.52 1.49
C ASP A 146 3.39 15.56 2.47
N SER A 147 3.34 14.64 3.44
CA SER A 147 2.28 14.60 4.43
C SER A 147 2.42 15.75 5.44
N PRO A 148 1.33 16.46 5.79
CA PRO A 148 1.34 17.42 6.91
C PRO A 148 1.78 16.76 8.24
N TYR A 149 1.65 15.44 8.34
CA TYR A 149 2.00 14.64 9.52
C TYR A 149 3.40 14.02 9.44
N PHE A 150 4.21 14.39 8.45
CA PHE A 150 5.55 13.81 8.22
C PHE A 150 6.42 13.84 9.48
N ASN A 151 6.56 14.99 10.13
CA ASN A 151 7.40 15.12 11.33
C ASN A 151 6.91 14.22 12.47
N ARG A 152 5.59 14.15 12.70
CA ARG A 152 4.97 13.28 13.70
C ARG A 152 5.26 11.80 13.42
N LEU A 153 5.11 11.35 12.18
CA LEU A 153 5.43 9.98 11.76
C LEU A 153 6.92 9.69 11.91
N LYS A 154 7.77 10.64 11.53
CA LYS A 154 9.23 10.53 11.64
C LYS A 154 9.69 10.39 13.09
N GLU A 155 9.18 11.24 13.98
CA GLU A 155 9.50 11.19 15.41
C GLU A 155 9.09 9.85 16.03
N THR A 156 7.88 9.35 15.72
CA THR A 156 7.40 8.05 16.18
C THR A 156 8.26 6.90 15.64
N ALA A 157 8.65 6.94 14.37
CA ALA A 157 9.52 5.93 13.77
C ALA A 157 10.92 5.92 14.42
N LEU A 158 11.51 7.09 14.64
CA LEU A 158 12.82 7.23 15.31
C LEU A 158 12.76 6.76 16.75
N ALA A 159 11.67 7.07 17.48
CA ALA A 159 11.46 6.58 18.85
C ALA A 159 11.35 5.05 18.92
N ALA A 160 10.84 4.41 17.88
CA ALA A 160 10.82 2.96 17.72
C ALA A 160 12.17 2.38 17.25
N GLY A 161 13.22 3.19 17.08
CA GLY A 161 14.55 2.75 16.64
C GLY A 161 14.66 2.45 15.14
N ALA A 162 13.71 2.92 14.34
CA ALA A 162 13.69 2.71 12.89
C ALA A 162 14.67 3.62 12.15
N GLN A 163 15.19 3.14 11.02
CA GLN A 163 15.76 3.99 9.98
C GLN A 163 14.61 4.59 9.16
N VAL A 164 14.62 5.91 8.96
CA VAL A 164 13.57 6.58 8.20
C VAL A 164 14.01 6.74 6.75
N VAL A 165 13.13 6.35 5.83
CA VAL A 165 13.24 6.62 4.39
C VAL A 165 11.97 7.34 3.96
N SER A 166 12.12 8.59 3.55
CA SER A 166 11.04 9.44 3.09
C SER A 166 10.83 9.35 1.58
N PHE A 167 9.59 9.47 1.11
CA PHE A 167 9.28 9.51 -0.31
C PHE A 167 8.26 10.61 -0.64
N GLY A 168 8.38 11.21 -1.81
CA GLY A 168 7.45 12.24 -2.25
C GLY A 168 8.06 13.25 -3.23
N LYS A 169 7.43 14.43 -3.30
CA LYS A 169 7.86 15.58 -4.10
C LYS A 169 8.77 16.54 -3.32
N ALA A 170 8.75 16.47 -1.99
CA ALA A 170 9.56 17.32 -1.13
C ALA A 170 11.04 17.26 -1.53
N ARG A 171 11.73 18.42 -1.48
CA ARG A 171 13.12 18.52 -1.96
C ARG A 171 14.11 17.67 -1.17
N ASP A 172 13.79 17.41 0.08
CA ASP A 172 14.57 16.63 1.04
C ASP A 172 14.09 15.19 1.19
N ALA A 173 13.16 14.74 0.34
CA ALA A 173 12.74 13.35 0.33
C ALA A 173 13.87 12.43 -0.16
N ASP A 174 14.10 11.31 0.55
CA ASP A 174 15.14 10.31 0.20
C ASP A 174 14.84 9.60 -1.13
N VAL A 175 13.55 9.39 -1.44
CA VAL A 175 13.06 8.93 -2.74
C VAL A 175 12.19 10.02 -3.32
N ARG A 176 12.80 10.87 -4.13
CA ARG A 176 12.20 12.11 -4.61
C ARG A 176 11.70 11.98 -6.04
N LEU A 177 10.45 12.40 -6.27
CA LEU A 177 9.93 12.60 -7.62
C LEU A 177 10.66 13.76 -8.30
N LEU A 178 11.29 13.51 -9.43
CA LEU A 178 11.89 14.53 -10.28
C LEU A 178 10.94 14.95 -11.39
N ASP A 179 10.32 13.97 -12.06
CA ASP A 179 9.41 14.22 -13.17
C ASP A 179 8.43 13.08 -13.35
N ALA A 180 7.24 13.38 -13.89
CA ALA A 180 6.24 12.41 -14.30
C ALA A 180 5.49 12.93 -15.53
N VAL A 181 5.76 12.33 -16.68
CA VAL A 181 5.14 12.72 -17.96
C VAL A 181 4.20 11.61 -18.47
N PRO A 182 3.15 11.93 -19.23
CA PRO A 182 2.28 10.92 -19.80
C PRO A 182 3.06 9.91 -20.63
N ALA A 183 2.84 8.61 -20.39
CA ALA A 183 3.45 7.54 -21.17
C ALA A 183 2.60 7.20 -22.40
N ILE A 184 3.25 6.75 -23.48
CA ILE A 184 2.57 6.21 -24.67
C ILE A 184 1.80 4.95 -24.25
N GLY A 185 0.50 4.91 -24.52
CA GLY A 185 -0.36 3.79 -24.11
C GLY A 185 -1.06 4.00 -22.76
N GLY A 186 -0.84 5.12 -22.09
CA GLY A 186 -1.44 5.49 -20.81
C GLY A 186 -0.48 5.35 -19.62
N GLY A 187 -0.91 5.84 -18.46
CA GLY A 187 -0.04 5.92 -17.29
C GLY A 187 0.99 7.05 -17.36
N SER A 188 2.11 6.88 -16.67
CA SER A 188 3.16 7.90 -16.58
C SER A 188 4.56 7.30 -16.69
N LEU A 189 5.46 7.96 -17.42
CA LEU A 189 6.89 7.75 -17.33
C LEU A 189 7.41 8.59 -16.16
N VAL A 190 7.98 7.95 -15.18
CA VAL A 190 8.37 8.54 -13.89
C VAL A 190 9.87 8.53 -13.74
N THR A 191 10.44 9.65 -13.35
CA THR A 191 11.86 9.78 -12.99
C THR A 191 11.99 10.14 -11.52
N ILE A 192 12.75 9.36 -10.76
CA ILE A 192 13.01 9.59 -9.34
C ILE A 192 14.50 9.72 -9.05
N ASP A 193 14.81 10.45 -7.98
CA ASP A 193 16.12 10.52 -7.36
C ASP A 193 16.10 9.71 -6.06
N MET A 194 17.07 8.82 -5.89
CA MET A 194 17.24 8.01 -4.68
C MET A 194 18.54 8.34 -3.93
N GLY A 195 19.11 9.50 -4.21
CA GLY A 195 20.36 9.99 -3.64
C GLY A 195 21.60 9.47 -4.37
N ASP A 196 21.80 8.16 -4.37
CA ASP A 196 22.95 7.50 -5.06
C ASP A 196 22.72 7.26 -6.55
N ARG A 197 21.46 7.30 -6.99
CA ARG A 197 21.09 7.04 -8.40
C ARG A 197 19.77 7.68 -8.77
N ARG A 198 19.60 7.90 -10.07
CA ARG A 198 18.30 8.22 -10.67
C ARG A 198 17.76 6.99 -11.38
N VAL A 199 16.46 6.78 -11.25
CA VAL A 199 15.75 5.65 -11.86
C VAL A 199 14.59 6.21 -12.68
N CYS A 200 14.43 5.67 -13.91
CA CYS A 200 13.29 5.99 -14.77
C CYS A 200 12.51 4.70 -15.05
N TYR A 201 11.19 4.75 -14.90
CA TYR A 201 10.30 3.61 -15.08
C TYR A 201 8.89 4.04 -15.45
N THR A 202 8.09 3.12 -15.96
CA THR A 202 6.68 3.38 -16.28
C THR A 202 5.78 2.95 -15.14
N VAL A 203 4.78 3.77 -14.82
CA VAL A 203 3.62 3.43 -13.97
C VAL A 203 2.41 3.32 -14.89
N ALA A 204 1.92 2.09 -15.13
CA ALA A 204 0.81 1.86 -16.06
C ALA A 204 -0.52 2.41 -15.55
N ALA A 205 -0.76 2.35 -14.25
CA ALA A 205 -1.97 2.90 -13.64
C ALA A 205 -1.97 4.43 -13.73
N PRO A 206 -3.00 5.04 -14.32
CA PRO A 206 -3.05 6.49 -14.49
C PRO A 206 -3.45 7.19 -13.19
N GLY A 207 -2.90 8.39 -12.97
CA GLY A 207 -3.21 9.24 -11.83
C GLY A 207 -1.99 9.49 -10.95
N GLU A 208 -1.92 10.72 -10.45
CA GLU A 208 -0.78 11.19 -9.65
C GLU A 208 -0.54 10.35 -8.39
N HIS A 209 -1.64 9.88 -7.76
CA HIS A 209 -1.54 9.03 -6.57
C HIS A 209 -0.83 7.70 -6.85
N HIS A 210 -0.94 7.14 -8.07
CA HIS A 210 -0.19 5.95 -8.47
C HIS A 210 1.29 6.26 -8.66
N VAL A 211 1.61 7.44 -9.20
CA VAL A 211 3.01 7.93 -9.29
C VAL A 211 3.62 8.03 -7.89
N ILE A 212 2.95 8.69 -6.96
CA ILE A 212 3.46 8.84 -5.57
C ILE A 212 3.58 7.47 -4.88
N ASN A 213 2.57 6.59 -5.00
CA ASN A 213 2.62 5.25 -4.44
C ASN A 213 3.78 4.41 -5.02
N SER A 214 4.15 4.62 -6.28
CA SER A 214 5.29 3.92 -6.89
C SER A 214 6.62 4.27 -6.23
N LEU A 215 6.76 5.49 -5.70
CA LEU A 215 7.95 5.88 -4.93
C LEU A 215 8.06 5.07 -3.63
N ALA A 216 6.92 4.85 -2.93
CA ALA A 216 6.87 3.98 -1.76
C ALA A 216 7.26 2.53 -2.09
N VAL A 217 6.83 2.02 -3.26
CA VAL A 217 7.23 0.69 -3.76
C VAL A 217 8.74 0.63 -3.96
N MET A 218 9.32 1.60 -4.69
CA MET A 218 10.77 1.67 -4.92
C MET A 218 11.57 1.77 -3.62
N ALA A 219 11.11 2.59 -2.66
CA ALA A 219 11.72 2.72 -1.34
C ALA A 219 11.70 1.38 -0.58
N ALA A 220 10.55 0.70 -0.53
CA ALA A 220 10.39 -0.56 0.18
C ALA A 220 11.21 -1.69 -0.44
N VAL A 221 11.22 -1.81 -1.78
CA VAL A 221 12.03 -2.80 -2.50
C VAL A 221 13.52 -2.56 -2.26
N ARG A 222 13.98 -1.30 -2.31
CA ARG A 222 15.37 -0.95 -1.97
C ARG A 222 15.74 -1.31 -0.53
N ALA A 223 14.86 -1.04 0.43
CA ALA A 223 15.09 -1.30 1.85
C ALA A 223 15.33 -2.80 2.14
N VAL A 224 14.68 -3.70 1.41
CA VAL A 224 14.93 -5.15 1.49
C VAL A 224 16.02 -5.63 0.53
N LYS A 225 16.79 -4.74 -0.10
CA LYS A 225 17.82 -5.04 -1.10
C LYS A 225 17.28 -5.82 -2.30
N GLY A 226 16.01 -5.57 -2.66
CA GLY A 226 15.37 -6.14 -3.84
C GLY A 226 15.81 -5.48 -5.14
N ASP A 227 15.41 -6.08 -6.26
CA ASP A 227 15.75 -5.61 -7.61
C ASP A 227 14.81 -4.47 -8.03
N LEU A 228 15.36 -3.26 -8.19
CA LEU A 228 14.61 -2.09 -8.64
C LEU A 228 14.18 -2.20 -10.12
N GLY A 229 14.89 -2.95 -10.93
CA GLY A 229 14.48 -3.24 -12.30
C GLY A 229 13.23 -4.08 -12.34
N ALA A 230 13.15 -5.14 -11.52
CA ALA A 230 11.95 -5.95 -11.34
C ALA A 230 10.77 -5.10 -10.82
N ALA A 231 11.03 -4.14 -9.92
CA ALA A 231 10.00 -3.21 -9.44
C ALA A 231 9.49 -2.29 -10.55
N GLY A 232 10.37 -1.76 -11.39
CA GLY A 232 9.98 -0.96 -12.55
C GLY A 232 9.11 -1.74 -13.54
N VAL A 233 9.45 -3.01 -13.82
CA VAL A 233 8.65 -3.89 -14.68
C VAL A 233 7.28 -4.18 -14.06
N ALA A 234 7.21 -4.51 -12.76
CA ALA A 234 5.96 -4.75 -12.06
C ALA A 234 5.02 -3.52 -12.13
N LEU A 235 5.54 -2.32 -11.92
CA LEU A 235 4.79 -1.07 -12.02
C LEU A 235 4.31 -0.76 -13.45
N ALA A 236 5.09 -1.15 -14.46
CA ALA A 236 4.73 -0.98 -15.86
C ALA A 236 3.63 -1.97 -16.34
N GLU A 237 3.51 -3.12 -15.70
CA GLU A 237 2.52 -4.15 -16.03
C GLU A 237 1.22 -4.00 -15.20
N MET A 238 1.26 -3.31 -14.08
CA MET A 238 0.16 -3.20 -13.13
C MET A 238 -0.80 -2.05 -13.49
N GLY A 239 -1.77 -2.33 -14.36
CA GLY A 239 -2.71 -1.34 -14.90
C GLY A 239 -3.91 -0.99 -14.02
N GLY A 240 -4.06 -1.56 -12.85
CA GLY A 240 -5.19 -1.40 -11.92
C GLY A 240 -5.67 -2.75 -11.38
N LEU A 241 -6.23 -2.74 -10.17
CA LEU A 241 -6.76 -3.93 -9.53
C LEU A 241 -8.29 -3.97 -9.65
N PRO A 242 -8.93 -5.15 -9.66
CA PRO A 242 -10.39 -5.25 -9.63
C PRO A 242 -10.99 -4.43 -8.49
N GLY A 243 -11.97 -3.58 -8.81
CA GLY A 243 -12.56 -2.63 -7.87
C GLY A 243 -11.67 -1.45 -7.45
N ARG A 244 -10.46 -1.32 -8.02
CA ARG A 244 -9.47 -0.29 -7.68
C ARG A 244 -8.74 0.19 -8.95
N GLY A 245 -9.49 0.81 -9.84
CA GLY A 245 -8.96 1.37 -11.09
C GLY A 245 -8.82 0.39 -12.24
N ALA A 246 -9.39 -0.81 -12.16
CA ALA A 246 -9.40 -1.74 -13.27
C ALA A 246 -10.12 -1.13 -14.49
N ARG A 247 -9.50 -1.24 -15.65
CA ARG A 247 -10.02 -0.67 -16.92
C ARG A 247 -10.46 -1.81 -17.82
N LEU A 248 -11.76 -1.83 -18.13
CA LEU A 248 -12.39 -2.86 -18.91
C LEU A 248 -13.04 -2.27 -20.16
N GLN A 249 -12.81 -2.88 -21.31
CA GLN A 249 -13.57 -2.59 -22.51
C GLN A 249 -14.89 -3.37 -22.45
N VAL A 250 -16.01 -2.67 -22.52
CA VAL A 250 -17.35 -3.26 -22.52
C VAL A 250 -18.07 -2.92 -23.81
N ASP A 251 -18.79 -3.90 -24.36
CA ASP A 251 -19.64 -3.68 -25.52
C ASP A 251 -20.95 -2.97 -25.10
N VAL A 252 -21.31 -1.93 -25.83
CA VAL A 252 -22.54 -1.15 -25.60
C VAL A 252 -23.26 -0.95 -26.90
N PRO A 253 -24.57 -0.68 -26.92
CA PRO A 253 -25.28 -0.32 -28.15
C PRO A 253 -24.58 0.84 -28.86
N GLY A 254 -24.16 0.58 -30.10
CA GLY A 254 -23.44 1.58 -30.91
C GLY A 254 -21.92 1.62 -30.77
N GLY A 255 -21.29 0.68 -30.05
CA GLY A 255 -19.83 0.61 -30.00
C GLY A 255 -19.25 0.02 -28.71
N LYS A 256 -18.10 0.57 -28.28
CA LYS A 256 -17.40 0.15 -27.06
C LYS A 256 -17.30 1.30 -26.08
N ALA A 257 -17.42 0.99 -24.81
CA ALA A 257 -17.18 1.92 -23.72
C ALA A 257 -16.01 1.43 -22.85
N LEU A 258 -15.30 2.37 -22.23
CA LEU A 258 -14.33 2.10 -21.21
C LEU A 258 -15.02 2.15 -19.84
N LEU A 259 -15.06 1.02 -19.13
CA LEU A 259 -15.47 0.94 -17.73
C LEU A 259 -14.22 1.08 -16.85
N ILE A 260 -14.25 2.03 -15.92
CA ILE A 260 -13.25 2.18 -14.87
C ILE A 260 -13.91 1.70 -13.57
N ASP A 261 -13.43 0.57 -13.03
CA ASP A 261 -14.02 -0.08 -11.87
C ASP A 261 -13.33 0.38 -10.59
N GLU A 262 -14.01 1.22 -9.80
CA GLU A 262 -13.59 1.72 -8.47
C GLU A 262 -14.55 1.26 -7.37
N SER A 263 -15.22 0.13 -7.56
CA SER A 263 -16.36 -0.31 -6.75
C SER A 263 -16.01 -0.88 -5.38
N TYR A 264 -14.73 -1.12 -5.08
CA TYR A 264 -14.34 -1.82 -3.86
C TYR A 264 -14.62 -1.02 -2.58
N ASN A 265 -14.26 0.26 -2.55
CA ASN A 265 -14.47 1.16 -1.41
C ASN A 265 -14.36 2.62 -1.88
N ALA A 266 -14.97 3.53 -1.13
CA ALA A 266 -14.90 4.96 -1.40
C ALA A 266 -14.65 5.76 -0.12
N ASN A 267 -13.82 6.79 -0.25
CA ASN A 267 -13.71 7.89 0.71
C ASN A 267 -13.52 9.21 -0.08
N PRO A 268 -13.66 10.39 0.56
CA PRO A 268 -13.59 11.66 -0.16
C PRO A 268 -12.31 11.85 -0.98
N ALA A 269 -11.15 11.41 -0.46
CA ALA A 269 -9.87 11.54 -1.15
C ALA A 269 -9.77 10.61 -2.38
N SER A 270 -10.15 9.34 -2.23
CA SER A 270 -10.15 8.39 -3.36
C SER A 270 -11.17 8.79 -4.42
N MET A 271 -12.36 9.23 -4.02
CA MET A 271 -13.41 9.68 -4.94
C MET A 271 -12.96 10.89 -5.75
N ARG A 272 -12.34 11.88 -5.11
CA ARG A 272 -11.79 13.05 -5.80
C ARG A 272 -10.77 12.63 -6.86
N ALA A 273 -9.80 11.79 -6.49
CA ALA A 273 -8.76 11.31 -7.41
C ALA A 273 -9.35 10.57 -8.62
N THR A 274 -10.36 9.72 -8.40
CA THR A 274 -11.04 8.96 -9.45
C THR A 274 -11.85 9.87 -10.39
N LEU A 275 -12.57 10.85 -9.85
CA LEU A 275 -13.33 11.81 -10.65
C LEU A 275 -12.41 12.73 -11.48
N GLU A 276 -11.29 13.17 -10.92
CA GLU A 276 -10.27 13.91 -11.68
C GLU A 276 -9.70 13.07 -12.81
N GLN A 277 -9.41 11.80 -12.56
CA GLN A 277 -8.96 10.85 -13.59
C GLN A 277 -10.00 10.64 -14.68
N LEU A 278 -11.28 10.47 -14.31
CA LEU A 278 -12.39 10.38 -15.28
C LEU A 278 -12.45 11.64 -16.14
N GLY A 279 -12.31 12.82 -15.53
CA GLY A 279 -12.28 14.10 -16.22
C GLY A 279 -11.15 14.21 -17.27
N ARG A 280 -9.98 13.65 -16.97
CA ARG A 280 -8.81 13.66 -17.86
C ARG A 280 -8.82 12.53 -18.90
N THR A 281 -9.69 11.52 -18.75
CA THR A 281 -9.78 10.40 -19.70
C THR A 281 -10.46 10.87 -20.99
N PRO A 282 -9.82 10.75 -22.16
CA PRO A 282 -10.42 11.15 -23.43
C PRO A 282 -11.71 10.35 -23.73
N ALA A 283 -12.83 11.02 -23.92
CA ALA A 283 -14.10 10.41 -24.26
C ALA A 283 -15.10 11.49 -24.76
N HIS A 284 -16.02 11.12 -25.64
CA HIS A 284 -17.14 11.99 -26.07
C HIS A 284 -18.12 12.24 -24.91
N ARG A 285 -18.36 11.22 -24.11
CA ARG A 285 -19.26 11.27 -22.95
C ARG A 285 -18.60 10.57 -21.75
N ARG A 286 -18.75 11.19 -20.58
CA ARG A 286 -18.29 10.63 -19.29
C ARG A 286 -19.48 10.45 -18.39
N ILE A 287 -19.57 9.28 -17.75
CA ILE A 287 -20.65 8.94 -16.82
C ILE A 287 -19.99 8.46 -15.54
N ALA A 288 -20.34 9.05 -14.40
CA ALA A 288 -19.97 8.57 -13.08
C ALA A 288 -21.19 7.91 -12.45
N VAL A 289 -21.02 6.66 -11.98
CA VAL A 289 -22.03 5.95 -11.19
C VAL A 289 -21.51 5.90 -9.76
N LEU A 290 -22.16 6.67 -8.90
CA LEU A 290 -21.68 6.89 -7.52
C LEU A 290 -22.62 6.19 -6.53
N GLY A 291 -22.05 5.39 -5.63
CA GLY A 291 -22.74 4.82 -4.50
C GLY A 291 -22.60 5.71 -3.25
N ALA A 292 -23.32 5.37 -2.18
CA ALA A 292 -23.19 6.05 -0.90
C ALA A 292 -21.82 5.76 -0.26
N MET A 293 -21.16 6.81 0.24
CA MET A 293 -20.02 6.67 1.13
C MET A 293 -20.49 6.48 2.56
N LYS A 294 -19.86 5.55 3.28
CA LYS A 294 -20.07 5.30 4.70
C LYS A 294 -18.89 5.82 5.53
N GLU A 295 -19.03 5.84 6.84
CA GLU A 295 -17.97 6.18 7.82
C GLU A 295 -17.48 7.64 7.73
N LEU A 296 -18.32 8.56 7.26
CA LEU A 296 -18.00 9.99 7.17
C LEU A 296 -18.40 10.77 8.43
N GLY A 297 -19.24 10.21 9.30
CA GLY A 297 -19.76 10.86 10.51
C GLY A 297 -20.44 12.19 10.17
N SER A 298 -20.14 13.24 10.94
CA SER A 298 -20.65 14.59 10.72
C SER A 298 -20.04 15.30 9.50
N HIS A 299 -19.13 14.67 8.77
CA HIS A 299 -18.47 15.20 7.56
C HIS A 299 -19.08 14.66 6.26
N GLY A 300 -20.19 13.91 6.33
CA GLY A 300 -20.91 13.32 5.19
C GLY A 300 -22.01 14.21 4.61
#